data_c053c3fc2362546d2a4810375a168255
#
_entry.id   c053c3fc2362546d2a4810375a168255
#
_cell.length_a   1.000
_cell.length_b   1.000
_cell.length_c   1.000
_cell.angle_alpha   90.00
_cell.angle_beta   90.00
_cell.angle_gamma   90.00
#
_symmetry.space_group_name_H-M   'P 1'
#
loop_
_entity.id
_entity.type
_entity.pdbx_description
1 polymer ?
#
loop_
_entity_poly.entity_id
_entity_poly.type
_entity_poly.pdbx_seq_one_letter_code
_entity_poly.pdbx_strand_id
1 'polypeptide(L)'
;MIKLGVLADDLTGGMMVASLLESEGVSCPLVTSVNELADVARSAATAVVVARKIRLIDAALARDEAINVVHALRNIGCKRFFYKYCATFDSTEKGNIGPVADAMLSALGAQQTLFCPAFPRYTVTLVDGLLYLGNTPLGESFKR
;
A
#
# COMPACT_ATOMS: atom_id res chain seq x y z
N MET A 1 -1.84 -12.39 -16.84
CA MET A 1 -0.72 -11.42 -16.69
C MET A 1 -1.08 -10.44 -15.60
N ILE A 2 -0.27 -10.35 -14.56
CA ILE A 2 -0.47 -9.46 -13.42
C ILE A 2 -0.26 -8.00 -13.85
N LYS A 3 -1.25 -7.14 -13.59
CA LYS A 3 -1.24 -5.74 -14.03
C LYS A 3 -0.98 -4.77 -12.87
N LEU A 4 -1.48 -5.11 -11.66
CA LEU A 4 -1.41 -4.29 -10.47
C LEU A 4 -0.57 -4.97 -9.39
N GLY A 5 0.48 -4.30 -8.94
CA GLY A 5 1.27 -4.66 -7.78
C GLY A 5 0.96 -3.76 -6.59
N VAL A 6 0.66 -4.34 -5.46
CA VAL A 6 0.37 -3.62 -4.21
C VAL A 6 1.46 -3.91 -3.19
N LEU A 7 2.06 -2.86 -2.64
CA LEU A 7 2.83 -2.93 -1.40
C LEU A 7 1.92 -2.52 -0.25
N ALA A 8 1.72 -3.37 0.75
CA ALA A 8 1.02 -3.01 1.97
C ALA A 8 2.01 -2.93 3.15
N ASP A 9 1.88 -1.90 3.97
CA ASP A 9 2.78 -1.65 5.12
C ASP A 9 2.50 -2.56 6.31
N ASP A 10 1.37 -3.27 6.28
CA ASP A 10 1.04 -4.33 7.22
C ASP A 10 0.16 -5.43 6.59
N LEU A 11 0.04 -6.55 7.28
CA LEU A 11 -0.74 -7.71 6.81
C LEU A 11 -2.24 -7.40 6.76
N THR A 12 -2.77 -6.71 7.77
CA THR A 12 -4.21 -6.39 7.86
C THR A 12 -4.65 -5.50 6.70
N GLY A 13 -3.87 -4.44 6.40
CA GLY A 13 -4.11 -3.59 5.24
C GLY A 13 -3.99 -4.34 3.92
N GLY A 14 -3.03 -5.25 3.83
CA GLY A 14 -2.85 -6.11 2.66
C GLY A 14 -4.05 -7.03 2.42
N MET A 15 -4.53 -7.72 3.46
CA MET A 15 -5.72 -8.57 3.39
C MET A 15 -6.97 -7.78 3.00
N MET A 16 -7.12 -6.56 3.52
CA MET A 16 -8.24 -5.68 3.16
C MET A 16 -8.25 -5.38 1.66
N VAL A 17 -7.11 -4.98 1.09
CA VAL A 17 -7.02 -4.69 -0.36
C VAL A 17 -7.28 -5.93 -1.19
N ALA A 18 -6.66 -7.07 -0.85
CA ALA A 18 -6.88 -8.32 -1.56
C ALA A 18 -8.36 -8.73 -1.53
N SER A 19 -9.00 -8.70 -0.35
CA SER A 19 -10.41 -9.03 -0.20
C SER A 19 -11.35 -8.11 -1.00
N LEU A 20 -11.07 -6.81 -1.04
CA LEU A 20 -11.87 -5.87 -1.82
C LEU A 20 -11.74 -6.12 -3.33
N LEU A 21 -10.53 -6.38 -3.81
CA LEU A 21 -10.31 -6.71 -5.22
C LEU A 21 -10.99 -8.02 -5.61
N GLU A 22 -10.86 -9.06 -4.78
CA GLU A 22 -11.52 -10.35 -5.00
C GLU A 22 -13.05 -10.21 -4.99
N SER A 23 -13.63 -9.37 -4.13
CA SER A 23 -15.08 -9.13 -4.11
C SER A 23 -15.61 -8.46 -5.39
N GLU A 24 -14.74 -7.78 -6.12
CA GLU A 24 -15.01 -7.17 -7.43
C GLU A 24 -14.58 -8.07 -8.61
N GLY A 25 -14.27 -9.33 -8.35
CA GLY A 25 -13.89 -10.30 -9.38
C GLY A 25 -12.46 -10.16 -9.90
N VAL A 26 -11.61 -9.41 -9.21
CA VAL A 26 -10.20 -9.24 -9.55
C VAL A 26 -9.36 -10.22 -8.73
N SER A 27 -8.88 -11.30 -9.35
CA SER A 27 -8.02 -12.27 -8.67
C SER A 27 -6.74 -11.61 -8.16
N CYS A 28 -6.57 -11.61 -6.84
CA CYS A 28 -5.55 -10.86 -6.12
C CYS A 28 -4.97 -11.64 -4.93
N PRO A 29 -4.10 -12.63 -5.17
CA PRO A 29 -3.39 -13.31 -4.09
C PRO A 29 -2.57 -12.34 -3.25
N LEU A 30 -2.41 -12.69 -1.96
CA LEU A 30 -1.55 -12.00 -1.03
C LEU A 30 -0.36 -12.88 -0.68
N VAL A 31 0.82 -12.30 -0.74
CA VAL A 31 2.09 -12.92 -0.32
C VAL A 31 2.79 -12.08 0.74
N THR A 32 3.63 -12.69 1.53
CA THR A 32 4.43 -12.01 2.57
C THR A 32 5.92 -11.96 2.23
N SER A 33 6.32 -12.67 1.17
CA SER A 33 7.69 -12.68 0.64
C SER A 33 7.69 -12.43 -0.86
N VAL A 34 8.68 -11.67 -1.33
CA VAL A 34 8.91 -11.48 -2.78
C VAL A 34 9.30 -12.78 -3.49
N ASN A 35 9.81 -13.76 -2.76
CA ASN A 35 10.17 -15.07 -3.31
C ASN A 35 8.94 -15.87 -3.81
N GLU A 36 7.76 -15.59 -3.25
CA GLU A 36 6.50 -16.24 -3.65
C GLU A 36 5.92 -15.67 -4.96
N LEU A 37 6.42 -14.52 -5.43
CA LEU A 37 5.91 -13.84 -6.62
C LEU A 37 6.09 -14.65 -7.90
N ALA A 38 7.09 -15.52 -7.98
CA ALA A 38 7.29 -16.40 -9.14
C ALA A 38 6.13 -17.39 -9.31
N ASP A 39 5.55 -17.88 -8.20
CA ASP A 39 4.40 -18.78 -8.21
C ASP A 39 3.14 -18.02 -8.59
N VAL A 40 2.96 -16.82 -8.04
CA VAL A 40 1.85 -15.94 -8.39
C VAL A 40 1.86 -15.57 -9.87
N ALA A 41 3.06 -15.33 -10.45
CA ALA A 41 3.20 -14.99 -11.86
C ALA A 41 2.74 -16.13 -12.80
N ARG A 42 2.76 -17.38 -12.34
CA ARG A 42 2.25 -18.55 -13.07
C ARG A 42 0.75 -18.78 -12.92
N SER A 43 0.10 -18.04 -12.02
CA SER A 43 -1.35 -18.14 -11.79
C SER A 43 -2.14 -17.27 -12.79
N ALA A 44 -3.47 -17.35 -12.70
CA ALA A 44 -4.39 -16.49 -13.45
C ALA A 44 -4.61 -15.11 -12.80
N ALA A 45 -3.86 -14.77 -11.76
CA ALA A 45 -4.02 -13.51 -11.04
C ALA A 45 -3.80 -12.29 -11.94
N THR A 46 -4.56 -11.23 -11.69
CA THR A 46 -4.45 -9.94 -12.38
C THR A 46 -3.90 -8.83 -11.49
N ALA A 47 -3.95 -9.04 -10.18
CA ALA A 47 -3.32 -8.20 -9.17
C ALA A 47 -2.57 -9.08 -8.16
N VAL A 48 -1.69 -8.49 -7.37
CA VAL A 48 -1.01 -9.16 -6.25
C VAL A 48 -0.72 -8.16 -5.14
N VAL A 49 -0.91 -8.58 -3.91
CA VAL A 49 -0.49 -7.83 -2.72
C VAL A 49 0.76 -8.47 -2.14
N VAL A 50 1.78 -7.65 -1.91
CA VAL A 50 2.94 -8.00 -1.07
C VAL A 50 2.79 -7.26 0.25
N ALA A 51 2.46 -7.98 1.32
CA ALA A 51 2.29 -7.41 2.65
C ALA A 51 3.59 -7.49 3.44
N ARG A 52 4.09 -6.34 3.90
CA ARG A 52 5.34 -6.22 4.66
C ARG A 52 5.08 -5.53 5.99
N LYS A 53 5.91 -5.81 6.99
CA LYS A 53 5.84 -5.16 8.30
C LYS A 53 6.77 -3.94 8.32
N ILE A 54 6.46 -2.92 7.52
CA ILE A 54 7.35 -1.76 7.33
C ILE A 54 6.82 -0.46 7.94
N ARG A 55 5.65 -0.50 8.59
CA ARG A 55 5.04 0.71 9.16
C ARG A 55 5.87 1.34 10.29
N LEU A 56 6.46 0.52 11.15
CA LEU A 56 7.09 0.96 12.40
C LEU A 56 8.59 0.60 12.51
N ILE A 57 9.22 0.18 11.42
CA ILE A 57 10.66 -0.07 11.38
C ILE A 57 11.42 1.21 11.03
N ASP A 58 12.74 1.16 11.12
CA ASP A 58 13.60 2.26 10.66
C ASP A 58 13.29 2.67 9.22
N ALA A 59 13.29 3.98 8.95
CA ALA A 59 12.89 4.53 7.66
C ALA A 59 13.80 4.09 6.50
N ALA A 60 15.10 3.92 6.74
CA ALA A 60 16.03 3.43 5.72
C ALA A 60 15.70 1.98 5.35
N LEU A 61 15.45 1.13 6.34
CA LEU A 61 15.03 -0.26 6.10
C LEU A 61 13.68 -0.34 5.38
N ALA A 62 12.73 0.54 5.73
CA ALA A 62 11.43 0.60 5.05
C ALA A 62 11.57 1.00 3.57
N ARG A 63 12.46 1.95 3.26
CA ARG A 63 12.79 2.37 1.88
C ARG A 63 13.41 1.22 1.08
N ASP A 64 14.41 0.54 1.64
CA ASP A 64 15.09 -0.56 0.96
C ASP A 64 14.11 -1.71 0.66
N GLU A 65 13.24 -2.02 1.62
CA GLU A 65 12.20 -3.03 1.43
C GLU A 65 11.19 -2.62 0.35
N ALA A 66 10.78 -1.34 0.31
CA ALA A 66 9.88 -0.84 -0.72
C ALA A 66 10.51 -0.94 -2.12
N ILE A 67 11.78 -0.57 -2.27
CA ILE A 67 12.52 -0.69 -3.53
C ILE A 67 12.59 -2.16 -3.98
N ASN A 68 12.93 -3.07 -3.06
CA ASN A 68 12.99 -4.50 -3.33
C ASN A 68 11.64 -5.04 -3.83
N VAL A 69 10.54 -4.69 -3.16
CA VAL A 69 9.18 -5.10 -3.57
C VAL A 69 8.81 -4.51 -4.93
N VAL A 70 9.10 -3.23 -5.20
CA VAL A 70 8.82 -2.61 -6.51
C VAL A 70 9.55 -3.33 -7.62
N HIS A 71 10.84 -3.63 -7.44
CA HIS A 71 11.62 -4.35 -8.46
C HIS A 71 11.07 -5.76 -8.70
N ALA A 72 10.73 -6.48 -7.63
CA ALA A 72 10.16 -7.82 -7.74
C ALA A 72 8.80 -7.82 -8.47
N LEU A 73 7.93 -6.85 -8.16
CA LEU A 73 6.65 -6.67 -8.85
C LEU A 73 6.82 -6.30 -10.33
N ARG A 74 7.79 -5.44 -10.66
CA ARG A 74 8.12 -5.13 -12.07
C ARG A 74 8.59 -6.37 -12.83
N ASN A 75 9.42 -7.19 -12.21
CA ASN A 75 9.96 -8.40 -12.83
C ASN A 75 8.88 -9.41 -13.20
N ILE A 76 7.76 -9.46 -12.48
CA ILE A 76 6.61 -10.30 -12.83
C ILE A 76 5.60 -9.60 -13.76
N GLY A 77 5.91 -8.40 -14.25
CA GLY A 77 5.14 -7.69 -15.27
C GLY A 77 4.16 -6.66 -14.79
N CYS A 78 4.12 -6.30 -13.49
CA CYS A 78 3.28 -5.22 -12.98
C CYS A 78 3.65 -3.88 -13.64
N LYS A 79 2.62 -3.15 -14.07
CA LYS A 79 2.76 -1.81 -14.66
C LYS A 79 2.08 -0.71 -13.86
N ARG A 80 1.22 -1.09 -12.91
CA ARG A 80 0.54 -0.19 -11.97
C ARG A 80 0.92 -0.58 -10.57
N PHE A 81 1.12 0.42 -9.72
CA PHE A 81 1.58 0.24 -8.36
C PHE A 81 0.67 0.98 -7.38
N PHE A 82 0.39 0.35 -6.26
CA PHE A 82 -0.40 0.93 -5.19
C PHE A 82 0.30 0.69 -3.86
N TYR A 83 0.47 1.75 -3.07
CA TYR A 83 0.97 1.65 -1.71
C TYR A 83 -0.20 1.73 -0.73
N LYS A 84 -0.45 0.64 -0.02
CA LYS A 84 -1.47 0.58 1.02
C LYS A 84 -0.83 0.89 2.37
N TYR A 85 -0.97 2.11 2.79
CA TYR A 85 -0.62 2.59 4.12
C TYR A 85 -1.84 2.62 5.04
N CYS A 86 -1.66 2.98 6.34
CA CYS A 86 -2.75 3.02 7.32
C CYS A 86 -3.89 3.95 6.89
N ALA A 87 -5.14 3.46 6.97
CA ALA A 87 -6.33 4.25 6.61
C ALA A 87 -6.53 5.49 7.49
N THR A 88 -6.04 5.47 8.73
CA THR A 88 -6.06 6.63 9.63
C THR A 88 -4.84 7.54 9.47
N PHE A 89 -4.07 7.34 8.40
CA PHE A 89 -2.85 8.08 8.13
C PHE A 89 -1.91 8.10 9.34
N ASP A 90 -1.76 6.92 9.97
CA ASP A 90 -1.01 6.70 11.21
C ASP A 90 0.48 6.91 10.96
N SER A 91 0.90 8.17 11.03
CA SER A 91 2.25 8.61 10.72
C SER A 91 2.65 9.75 11.65
N THR A 92 3.95 9.81 11.93
CA THR A 92 4.59 10.85 12.71
C THR A 92 5.73 11.45 11.88
N GLU A 93 6.46 12.42 12.42
CA GLU A 93 7.68 12.94 11.79
C GLU A 93 8.72 11.85 11.49
N LYS A 94 8.65 10.72 12.20
CA LYS A 94 9.48 9.53 11.99
C LYS A 94 8.73 8.40 11.29
N GLY A 95 7.53 8.68 10.76
CA GLY A 95 6.72 7.69 10.09
C GLY A 95 7.20 7.33 8.69
N ASN A 96 6.79 6.17 8.21
CA ASN A 96 7.32 5.58 6.98
C ASN A 96 6.47 5.86 5.73
N ILE A 97 5.32 6.53 5.82
CA ILE A 97 4.46 6.79 4.66
C ILE A 97 5.20 7.60 3.61
N GLY A 98 5.80 8.73 3.98
CA GLY A 98 6.59 9.58 3.09
C GLY A 98 7.83 8.87 2.54
N PRO A 99 8.73 8.36 3.40
CA PRO A 99 9.94 7.65 2.96
C PRO A 99 9.69 6.50 2.00
N VAL A 100 8.66 5.68 2.25
CA VAL A 100 8.27 4.56 1.36
C VAL A 100 7.72 5.09 0.03
N ALA A 101 6.87 6.11 0.05
CA ALA A 101 6.32 6.70 -1.18
C ALA A 101 7.43 7.28 -2.06
N ASP A 102 8.39 8.02 -1.47
CA ASP A 102 9.56 8.57 -2.19
C ASP A 102 10.43 7.46 -2.79
N ALA A 103 10.66 6.38 -2.03
CA ALA A 103 11.41 5.23 -2.51
C ALA A 103 10.72 4.55 -3.70
N MET A 104 9.40 4.38 -3.62
CA MET A 104 8.61 3.82 -4.72
C MET A 104 8.63 4.72 -5.95
N LEU A 105 8.43 6.04 -5.80
CA LEU A 105 8.51 7.01 -6.90
C LEU A 105 9.87 6.93 -7.60
N SER A 106 10.96 6.95 -6.82
CA SER A 106 12.32 6.86 -7.34
C SER A 106 12.56 5.55 -8.10
N ALA A 107 12.17 4.40 -7.53
CA ALA A 107 12.33 3.09 -8.16
C ALA A 107 11.50 2.93 -9.44
N LEU A 108 10.36 3.64 -9.54
CA LEU A 108 9.49 3.63 -10.71
C LEU A 108 9.87 4.67 -11.76
N GLY A 109 10.73 5.64 -11.44
CA GLY A 109 11.01 6.80 -12.27
C GLY A 109 9.79 7.71 -12.44
N ALA A 110 8.89 7.71 -11.46
CA ALA A 110 7.65 8.51 -11.49
C ALA A 110 7.88 9.87 -10.80
N GLN A 111 7.24 10.92 -11.35
CA GLN A 111 7.40 12.29 -10.83
C GLN A 111 6.27 12.72 -9.91
N GLN A 112 5.16 11.97 -9.87
CA GLN A 112 3.98 12.33 -9.09
C GLN A 112 3.23 11.09 -8.62
N THR A 113 2.49 11.24 -7.53
CA THR A 113 1.56 10.25 -7.01
C THR A 113 0.37 10.94 -6.35
N LEU A 114 -0.67 10.17 -6.05
CA LEU A 114 -1.82 10.64 -5.29
C LEU A 114 -1.78 10.01 -3.89
N PHE A 115 -1.99 10.84 -2.86
CA PHE A 115 -2.28 10.39 -1.52
C PHE A 115 -3.77 10.53 -1.26
N CYS A 116 -4.45 9.41 -1.01
CA CYS A 116 -5.86 9.39 -0.68
C CYS A 116 -6.10 8.43 0.50
N PRO A 117 -6.04 8.93 1.74
CA PRO A 117 -6.32 8.12 2.92
C PRO A 117 -7.83 7.87 3.14
N ALA A 118 -8.70 8.50 2.34
CA ALA A 118 -10.14 8.35 2.48
C ALA A 118 -10.57 6.89 2.25
N PHE A 119 -11.46 6.42 3.14
CA PHE A 119 -12.10 5.13 3.04
C PHE A 119 -13.54 5.22 3.60
N PRO A 120 -14.49 5.74 2.80
CA PRO A 120 -15.84 6.06 3.26
C PRO A 120 -16.59 4.88 3.88
N ARG A 121 -16.31 3.65 3.43
CA ARG A 121 -16.90 2.42 4.00
C ARG A 121 -16.62 2.29 5.51
N TYR A 122 -15.54 2.86 5.99
CA TYR A 122 -15.17 2.90 7.41
C TYR A 122 -15.29 4.31 8.00
N THR A 123 -16.14 5.15 7.38
CA THR A 123 -16.37 6.55 7.82
C THR A 123 -15.11 7.41 7.86
N VAL A 124 -14.08 7.03 7.10
CA VAL A 124 -12.86 7.84 6.92
C VAL A 124 -13.05 8.68 5.66
N THR A 125 -13.17 9.99 5.82
CA THR A 125 -13.42 10.92 4.70
C THR A 125 -12.38 12.03 4.64
N LEU A 126 -12.16 12.57 3.44
CA LEU A 126 -11.27 13.70 3.22
C LEU A 126 -12.11 14.86 2.67
N VAL A 127 -12.20 15.96 3.41
CA VAL A 127 -12.96 17.14 3.04
C VAL A 127 -12.07 18.36 3.20
N ASP A 128 -11.91 19.15 2.14
CA ASP A 128 -11.08 20.37 2.11
C ASP A 128 -9.65 20.16 2.65
N GLY A 129 -9.06 19.00 2.36
CA GLY A 129 -7.71 18.63 2.82
C GLY A 129 -7.65 18.12 4.26
N LEU A 130 -8.76 18.06 4.98
CA LEU A 130 -8.85 17.53 6.34
C LEU A 130 -9.39 16.10 6.33
N LEU A 131 -8.70 15.21 7.04
CA LEU A 131 -9.13 13.83 7.25
C LEU A 131 -10.06 13.75 8.47
N TYR A 132 -11.21 13.11 8.29
CA TYR A 132 -12.21 12.90 9.33
C TYR A 132 -12.35 11.42 9.66
N LEU A 133 -12.58 11.12 10.93
CA LEU A 133 -13.07 9.84 11.43
C LEU A 133 -14.52 10.03 11.89
N GLY A 134 -15.47 9.56 11.08
CA GLY A 134 -16.87 9.96 11.24
C GLY A 134 -17.02 11.46 11.04
N ASN A 135 -17.49 12.17 12.07
CA ASN A 135 -17.67 13.63 12.06
C ASN A 135 -16.54 14.41 12.75
N THR A 136 -15.49 13.71 13.21
CA THR A 136 -14.41 14.32 13.99
C THR A 136 -13.14 14.44 13.13
N PRO A 137 -12.54 15.64 13.00
CA PRO A 137 -11.25 15.79 12.35
C PRO A 137 -10.19 14.90 13.01
N LEU A 138 -9.30 14.30 12.22
CA LEU A 138 -8.26 13.39 12.74
C LEU A 138 -7.44 14.04 13.87
N GLY A 139 -7.06 15.32 13.71
CA GLY A 139 -6.28 16.06 14.69
C GLY A 139 -7.00 16.29 16.04
N GLU A 140 -8.33 16.12 16.10
CA GLU A 140 -9.16 16.25 17.29
C GLU A 140 -9.64 14.88 17.79
N SER A 141 -9.31 13.82 17.10
CA SER A 141 -9.71 12.46 17.43
C SER A 141 -8.78 11.81 18.46
N PHE A 142 -9.16 10.62 18.93
CA PHE A 142 -8.30 9.79 19.80
C PHE A 142 -7.01 9.30 19.10
N LYS A 143 -6.87 9.54 17.80
CA LYS A 143 -5.75 9.14 16.94
C LYS A 143 -4.72 10.24 16.71
N ARG A 144 -4.87 11.42 17.35
CA ARG A 144 -3.91 12.53 17.23
C ARG A 144 -2.57 12.22 17.94
#